data_4af84f86489c999134ec4bada39823a4
#
_entry.id   4af84f86489c999134ec4bada39823a4
#
_cell.length_a   1.000
_cell.length_b   1.000
_cell.length_c   1.000
_cell.angle_alpha   90.00
_cell.angle_beta   90.00
_cell.angle_gamma   90.00
#
_symmetry.space_group_name_H-M   'P 1'
#
loop_
_entity.id
_entity.type
_entity.pdbx_description
1 polymer ?
#
loop_
_entity_poly.entity_id
_entity_poly.type
_entity_poly.pdbx_seq_one_letter_code
_entity_poly.pdbx_strand_id
1 'polypeptide(L)'
;NYCVINAVAKTYGTPTYSNANLQGNVGSAEWDAFVGTMASSTGKWYWEYSISAGGSTAQCGICLASTNLTTIDPQTRTGTILYYSNTGEKRIDGAMSAYGASYTNTDLIGVALDLTGQTVTFYKNNVSQGSISLTGTGSANGLIMPMFVMNSANVIVNFGQRPFTYT
;
A
#
# COMPACT_ATOMS: atom_id res chain seq x y z
N ASN A 1 14.37 15.18 0.46
CA ASN A 1 13.16 14.81 1.20
C ASN A 1 12.67 13.45 0.70
N TYR A 2 12.33 12.57 1.61
CA TYR A 2 11.77 11.26 1.31
C TYR A 2 10.29 11.20 1.73
N CYS A 3 9.51 10.35 1.11
CA CYS A 3 8.19 9.99 1.57
C CYS A 3 8.31 9.31 2.95
N VAL A 4 7.35 9.55 3.83
CA VAL A 4 7.13 8.81 5.07
C VAL A 4 5.64 8.52 5.22
N ILE A 5 5.23 7.72 6.21
CA ILE A 5 3.81 7.57 6.53
C ILE A 5 3.29 8.91 7.08
N ASN A 6 2.15 9.35 6.59
CA ASN A 6 1.54 10.62 6.97
C ASN A 6 0.79 10.47 8.30
N ALA A 7 1.45 10.80 9.40
CA ALA A 7 0.89 10.69 10.75
C ALA A 7 -0.23 11.71 11.06
N VAL A 8 -0.45 12.70 10.19
CA VAL A 8 -1.53 13.69 10.34
C VAL A 8 -2.68 13.47 9.36
N ALA A 9 -2.56 12.48 8.47
CA ALA A 9 -3.68 12.11 7.59
C ALA A 9 -4.85 11.59 8.45
N LYS A 10 -6.03 12.10 8.18
CA LYS A 10 -7.25 11.56 8.78
C LYS A 10 -7.64 10.29 8.05
N THR A 11 -7.47 9.16 8.72
CA THR A 11 -7.89 7.84 8.26
C THR A 11 -8.84 7.23 9.28
N TYR A 12 -9.51 6.16 8.93
CA TYR A 12 -10.30 5.38 9.89
C TYR A 12 -9.37 4.68 10.87
N GLY A 13 -9.79 4.58 12.15
CA GLY A 13 -9.05 3.96 13.22
C GLY A 13 -8.10 4.90 13.96
N THR A 14 -7.27 4.33 14.82
CA THR A 14 -6.31 5.05 15.66
C THR A 14 -4.92 4.42 15.55
N PRO A 15 -4.33 4.41 14.35
CA PRO A 15 -3.01 3.84 14.17
C PRO A 15 -1.94 4.63 14.92
N THR A 16 -0.88 3.96 15.34
CA THR A 16 0.29 4.60 15.94
C THR A 16 1.50 4.49 15.01
N TYR A 17 2.46 5.38 15.18
CA TYR A 17 3.60 5.51 14.29
C TYR A 17 4.90 5.48 15.08
N SER A 18 5.95 4.92 14.50
CA SER A 18 7.30 4.84 15.06
C SER A 18 8.36 4.89 13.95
N ASN A 19 9.64 4.80 14.30
CA ASN A 19 10.76 4.84 13.34
C ASN A 19 10.68 6.05 12.40
N ALA A 20 10.52 7.26 12.94
CA ALA A 20 10.37 8.48 12.15
C ALA A 20 9.24 8.36 11.09
N ASN A 21 8.13 7.76 11.45
CA ASN A 21 6.98 7.48 10.58
C ASN A 21 7.28 6.53 9.42
N LEU A 22 8.20 5.60 9.62
CA LEU A 22 8.47 4.49 8.69
C LEU A 22 7.89 3.17 9.16
N GLN A 23 7.26 3.18 10.32
CA GLN A 23 6.54 2.04 10.87
C GLN A 23 5.14 2.49 11.29
N GLY A 24 4.14 1.73 10.84
CA GLY A 24 2.76 1.88 11.25
C GLY A 24 2.33 0.68 12.08
N ASN A 25 1.57 0.91 13.16
CA ASN A 25 1.11 -0.13 14.07
C ASN A 25 -0.40 -0.02 14.26
N VAL A 26 -1.11 -1.12 14.06
CA VAL A 26 -2.55 -1.25 14.28
C VAL A 26 -2.80 -2.33 15.31
N GLY A 27 -3.31 -1.93 16.46
CA GLY A 27 -3.68 -2.83 17.55
C GLY A 27 -5.16 -3.23 17.57
N SER A 28 -5.96 -2.63 16.69
CA SER A 28 -7.42 -2.89 16.64
C SER A 28 -7.75 -4.06 15.71
N ALA A 29 -8.95 -4.64 15.90
CA ALA A 29 -9.53 -5.61 14.98
C ALA A 29 -10.24 -4.94 13.78
N GLU A 30 -10.12 -3.63 13.67
CA GLU A 30 -10.67 -2.83 12.56
C GLU A 30 -9.62 -2.68 11.45
N TRP A 31 -10.07 -2.35 10.25
CA TRP A 31 -9.18 -2.07 9.12
C TRP A 31 -8.73 -0.61 9.13
N ASP A 32 -7.53 -0.37 9.61
CA ASP A 32 -6.92 0.96 9.61
C ASP A 32 -6.10 1.19 8.34
N ALA A 33 -6.12 2.41 7.83
CA ALA A 33 -5.34 2.82 6.67
C ALA A 33 -4.19 3.73 7.05
N PHE A 34 -3.10 3.62 6.31
CA PHE A 34 -1.97 4.55 6.30
C PHE A 34 -1.72 5.03 4.89
N VAL A 35 -1.29 6.25 4.73
CA VAL A 35 -0.90 6.80 3.42
C VAL A 35 0.46 7.47 3.51
N GLY A 36 1.14 7.56 2.37
CA GLY A 36 2.39 8.30 2.28
C GLY A 36 2.18 9.81 2.32
N THR A 37 3.24 10.57 2.66
CA THR A 37 3.23 12.03 2.65
C THR A 37 3.38 12.63 1.25
N MET A 38 3.72 11.83 0.24
CA MET A 38 3.95 12.30 -1.12
C MET A 38 2.96 11.64 -2.08
N ALA A 39 2.42 12.45 -2.99
CA ALA A 39 1.57 12.01 -4.10
C ALA A 39 2.12 12.54 -5.41
N SER A 40 1.94 11.79 -6.49
CA SER A 40 2.36 12.19 -7.83
C SER A 40 1.31 11.78 -8.87
N SER A 41 1.28 12.51 -10.00
CA SER A 41 0.52 12.17 -11.19
C SER A 41 1.40 11.74 -12.36
N THR A 42 2.73 11.77 -12.20
CA THR A 42 3.70 11.47 -13.25
C THR A 42 4.92 10.73 -12.71
N GLY A 43 5.69 10.13 -13.59
CA GLY A 43 6.97 9.49 -13.28
C GLY A 43 6.84 8.04 -12.86
N LYS A 44 7.98 7.49 -12.43
CA LYS A 44 8.10 6.11 -11.95
C LYS A 44 8.59 6.14 -10.52
N TRP A 45 7.93 5.35 -9.68
CA TRP A 45 8.15 5.34 -8.24
C TRP A 45 8.29 3.91 -7.75
N TYR A 46 9.13 3.70 -6.73
CA TYR A 46 9.33 2.40 -6.11
C TYR A 46 9.43 2.55 -4.60
N TRP A 47 8.86 1.63 -3.87
CA TRP A 47 9.06 1.48 -2.42
C TRP A 47 8.93 0.04 -2.00
N GLU A 48 9.46 -0.27 -0.83
CA GLU A 48 9.38 -1.59 -0.22
C GLU A 48 8.51 -1.55 1.04
N TYR A 49 7.86 -2.66 1.29
CA TYR A 49 6.93 -2.86 2.38
C TYR A 49 7.12 -4.26 2.96
N SER A 50 7.11 -4.38 4.31
CA SER A 50 7.12 -5.65 5.02
C SER A 50 6.17 -5.61 6.22
N ILE A 51 5.54 -6.74 6.56
CA ILE A 51 4.83 -6.91 7.80
C ILE A 51 5.86 -7.20 8.89
N SER A 52 5.90 -6.42 9.98
CA SER A 52 6.87 -6.61 11.05
C SER A 52 6.34 -7.37 12.26
N ALA A 53 5.02 -7.38 12.43
CA ALA A 53 4.31 -8.17 13.43
C ALA A 53 2.83 -8.30 13.04
N GLY A 54 2.15 -9.27 13.65
CA GLY A 54 0.76 -9.59 13.32
C GLY A 54 0.67 -10.65 12.23
N GLY A 55 -0.56 -10.96 11.82
CA GLY A 55 -0.83 -12.04 10.89
C GLY A 55 -0.85 -11.62 9.43
N SER A 56 -1.52 -12.44 8.65
CA SER A 56 -1.71 -12.28 7.20
C SER A 56 -2.85 -11.32 6.84
N THR A 57 -3.08 -10.26 7.62
CA THR A 57 -4.21 -9.34 7.45
C THR A 57 -3.74 -7.93 7.09
N ALA A 58 -2.89 -7.84 6.08
CA ALA A 58 -2.34 -6.59 5.59
C ALA A 58 -2.50 -6.47 4.08
N GLN A 59 -2.65 -5.24 3.61
CA GLN A 59 -2.72 -4.91 2.19
C GLN A 59 -1.79 -3.73 1.91
N CYS A 60 -1.04 -3.81 0.83
CA CYS A 60 -0.20 -2.70 0.38
C CYS A 60 -0.56 -2.30 -1.05
N GLY A 61 -0.38 -1.04 -1.37
CA GLY A 61 -0.63 -0.55 -2.71
C GLY A 61 -0.70 0.96 -2.80
N ILE A 62 -1.69 1.43 -3.51
CA ILE A 62 -1.87 2.84 -3.87
C ILE A 62 -3.31 3.28 -3.66
N CYS A 63 -3.49 4.59 -3.46
CA CYS A 63 -4.79 5.24 -3.58
C CYS A 63 -4.68 6.62 -4.23
N LEU A 64 -5.82 7.13 -4.69
CA LEU A 64 -5.95 8.56 -5.01
C LEU A 64 -5.80 9.41 -3.74
N ALA A 65 -5.14 10.55 -3.85
CA ALA A 65 -5.03 11.51 -2.75
C ALA A 65 -6.40 12.07 -2.32
N SER A 66 -7.40 12.00 -3.17
CA SER A 66 -8.78 12.41 -2.89
C SER A 66 -9.67 11.30 -2.32
N THR A 67 -9.16 10.07 -2.20
CA THR A 67 -9.94 8.96 -1.66
C THR A 67 -10.32 9.23 -0.20
N ASN A 68 -11.60 9.09 0.12
CA ASN A 68 -12.06 9.23 1.51
C ASN A 68 -11.69 7.98 2.32
N LEU A 69 -10.73 8.12 3.22
CA LEU A 69 -10.22 7.06 4.08
C LEU A 69 -10.72 7.16 5.53
N THR A 70 -11.64 8.08 5.83
CA THR A 70 -12.14 8.30 7.21
C THR A 70 -13.30 7.38 7.60
N THR A 71 -13.72 6.53 6.70
CA THR A 71 -14.84 5.60 6.90
C THR A 71 -14.34 4.19 7.16
N ILE A 72 -15.16 3.36 7.81
CA ILE A 72 -14.89 1.94 7.99
C ILE A 72 -14.56 1.26 6.65
N ASP A 73 -13.67 0.29 6.66
CA ASP A 73 -13.23 -0.46 5.47
C ASP A 73 -12.61 0.41 4.37
N PRO A 74 -11.53 1.16 4.64
CA PRO A 74 -10.89 2.04 3.67
C PRO A 74 -10.40 1.31 2.41
N GLN A 75 -10.16 -0.02 2.50
CA GLN A 75 -9.75 -0.86 1.37
C GLN A 75 -10.84 -1.08 0.33
N THR A 76 -12.10 -0.75 0.63
CA THR A 76 -13.23 -0.92 -0.30
C THR A 76 -13.53 0.32 -1.13
N ARG A 77 -12.72 1.37 -1.01
CA ARG A 77 -12.98 2.66 -1.66
C ARG A 77 -12.54 2.68 -3.12
N THR A 78 -13.31 3.41 -3.93
CA THR A 78 -12.90 3.77 -5.30
C THR A 78 -11.61 4.58 -5.25
N GLY A 79 -10.72 4.37 -6.22
CA GLY A 79 -9.41 4.98 -6.27
C GLY A 79 -8.35 4.22 -5.46
N THR A 80 -8.60 2.96 -5.11
CA THR A 80 -7.62 2.10 -4.44
C THR A 80 -7.22 0.91 -5.31
N ILE A 81 -5.93 0.56 -5.29
CA ILE A 81 -5.40 -0.71 -5.83
C ILE A 81 -4.48 -1.30 -4.78
N LEU A 82 -4.85 -2.46 -4.26
CA LEU A 82 -4.17 -3.10 -3.13
C LEU A 82 -3.85 -4.57 -3.44
N TYR A 83 -2.75 -5.06 -2.86
CA TYR A 83 -2.35 -6.46 -2.86
C TYR A 83 -2.53 -7.02 -1.44
N TYR A 84 -3.33 -8.08 -1.30
CA TYR A 84 -3.74 -8.64 -0.02
C TYR A 84 -2.85 -9.81 0.40
N SER A 85 -2.30 -9.74 1.61
CA SER A 85 -1.33 -10.72 2.12
C SER A 85 -1.91 -12.13 2.27
N ASN A 86 -3.12 -12.24 2.81
CA ASN A 86 -3.69 -13.53 3.20
C ASN A 86 -3.94 -14.46 2.02
N THR A 87 -4.52 -13.95 0.94
CA THR A 87 -4.97 -14.77 -0.19
C THR A 87 -4.12 -14.56 -1.45
N GLY A 88 -3.30 -13.50 -1.49
CA GLY A 88 -2.58 -13.10 -2.69
C GLY A 88 -3.47 -12.42 -3.75
N GLU A 89 -4.71 -12.10 -3.41
CA GLU A 89 -5.61 -11.39 -4.31
C GLU A 89 -5.24 -9.91 -4.44
N LYS A 90 -5.63 -9.30 -5.55
CA LYS A 90 -5.68 -7.84 -5.69
C LYS A 90 -7.08 -7.34 -5.39
N ARG A 91 -7.13 -6.11 -4.91
CA ARG A 91 -8.36 -5.36 -4.75
C ARG A 91 -8.27 -4.09 -5.59
N ILE A 92 -9.21 -3.90 -6.50
CA ILE A 92 -9.31 -2.71 -7.35
C ILE A 92 -10.67 -2.07 -7.08
N ASP A 93 -10.68 -0.82 -6.63
CA ASP A 93 -11.91 -0.08 -6.32
C ASP A 93 -12.87 -0.88 -5.41
N GLY A 94 -12.32 -1.64 -4.48
CA GLY A 94 -13.04 -2.49 -3.54
C GLY A 94 -13.30 -3.92 -4.04
N ALA A 95 -13.26 -4.19 -5.34
CA ALA A 95 -13.50 -5.53 -5.89
C ALA A 95 -12.25 -6.42 -5.78
N MET A 96 -12.41 -7.61 -5.23
CA MET A 96 -11.33 -8.61 -5.11
C MET A 96 -11.28 -9.53 -6.32
N SER A 97 -10.08 -9.92 -6.72
CA SER A 97 -9.85 -10.92 -7.77
C SER A 97 -8.48 -11.58 -7.62
N ALA A 98 -8.32 -12.78 -8.19
CA ALA A 98 -7.05 -13.52 -8.19
C ALA A 98 -5.91 -12.67 -8.79
N TYR A 99 -4.69 -12.76 -8.19
CA TYR A 99 -3.57 -11.97 -8.67
C TYR A 99 -2.22 -12.67 -8.49
N GLY A 100 -1.72 -12.83 -7.28
CA GLY A 100 -0.39 -13.33 -7.00
C GLY A 100 -0.36 -14.33 -5.84
N ALA A 101 0.82 -14.58 -5.30
CA ALA A 101 0.99 -15.45 -4.14
C ALA A 101 0.64 -14.72 -2.84
N SER A 102 0.11 -15.44 -1.84
CA SER A 102 0.00 -14.92 -0.47
C SER A 102 1.38 -14.56 0.09
N TYR A 103 1.42 -13.62 1.05
CA TYR A 103 2.68 -13.23 1.69
C TYR A 103 2.50 -13.01 3.20
N THR A 104 3.58 -13.12 3.94
CA THR A 104 3.62 -13.08 5.41
C THR A 104 4.69 -12.10 5.91
N ASN A 105 4.94 -12.09 7.22
CA ASN A 105 5.97 -11.25 7.86
C ASN A 105 7.42 -11.63 7.49
N THR A 106 7.64 -12.74 6.78
CA THR A 106 8.96 -13.12 6.26
C THR A 106 9.22 -12.62 4.86
N ASP A 107 8.20 -12.05 4.21
CA ASP A 107 8.27 -11.60 2.83
C ASP A 107 8.45 -10.08 2.73
N LEU A 108 9.18 -9.67 1.69
CA LEU A 108 9.32 -8.27 1.31
C LEU A 108 8.53 -8.01 0.02
N ILE A 109 7.68 -6.99 0.06
CA ILE A 109 6.89 -6.58 -1.10
C ILE A 109 7.46 -5.30 -1.68
N GLY A 110 7.93 -5.37 -2.94
CA GLY A 110 8.25 -4.21 -3.75
C GLY A 110 7.00 -3.72 -4.48
N VAL A 111 6.79 -2.41 -4.51
CA VAL A 111 5.72 -1.77 -5.27
C VAL A 111 6.34 -0.84 -6.30
N ALA A 112 6.19 -1.17 -7.58
CA ALA A 112 6.63 -0.36 -8.70
C ALA A 112 5.43 0.30 -9.38
N LEU A 113 5.34 1.62 -9.26
CA LEU A 113 4.30 2.45 -9.84
C LEU A 113 4.85 3.20 -11.04
N ASP A 114 4.31 2.94 -12.22
CA ASP A 114 4.61 3.66 -13.46
C ASP A 114 3.40 4.51 -13.87
N LEU A 115 3.43 5.78 -13.51
CA LEU A 115 2.34 6.72 -13.84
C LEU A 115 2.36 7.15 -15.29
N THR A 116 3.50 7.03 -15.98
CA THR A 116 3.59 7.27 -17.44
C THR A 116 2.95 6.10 -18.20
N GLY A 117 3.28 4.87 -17.80
CA GLY A 117 2.70 3.66 -18.39
C GLY A 117 1.33 3.27 -17.81
N GLN A 118 0.81 4.04 -16.83
CA GLN A 118 -0.46 3.79 -16.15
C GLN A 118 -0.55 2.36 -15.59
N THR A 119 0.49 1.93 -14.84
CA THR A 119 0.53 0.59 -14.26
C THR A 119 1.09 0.60 -12.84
N VAL A 120 0.68 -0.38 -12.04
CA VAL A 120 1.35 -0.75 -10.80
C VAL A 120 1.68 -2.25 -10.82
N THR A 121 2.89 -2.60 -10.38
CA THR A 121 3.35 -3.99 -10.30
C THR A 121 3.82 -4.27 -8.89
N PHE A 122 3.35 -5.37 -8.32
CA PHE A 122 3.83 -5.86 -7.03
C PHE A 122 4.86 -6.98 -7.24
N TYR A 123 5.89 -6.96 -6.42
CA TYR A 123 6.95 -7.98 -6.39
C TYR A 123 6.98 -8.61 -5.00
N LYS A 124 6.88 -9.92 -4.94
CA LYS A 124 7.12 -10.67 -3.70
C LYS A 124 8.53 -11.24 -3.74
N ASN A 125 9.40 -10.82 -2.83
CA ASN A 125 10.80 -11.26 -2.76
C ASN A 125 11.50 -11.17 -4.13
N ASN A 126 11.36 -10.04 -4.81
CA ASN A 126 11.85 -9.75 -6.16
C ASN A 126 11.19 -10.53 -7.30
N VAL A 127 10.17 -11.32 -7.04
CA VAL A 127 9.40 -12.03 -8.08
C VAL A 127 8.14 -11.24 -8.43
N SER A 128 8.02 -10.83 -9.70
CA SER A 128 6.85 -10.10 -10.17
C SER A 128 5.57 -10.94 -10.02
N GLN A 129 4.53 -10.30 -9.50
CA GLN A 129 3.19 -10.89 -9.39
C GLN A 129 2.31 -10.52 -10.58
N GLY A 130 2.82 -9.72 -11.51
CA GLY A 130 2.11 -9.23 -12.68
C GLY A 130 1.78 -7.74 -12.57
N SER A 131 1.58 -7.10 -13.71
CA SER A 131 1.23 -5.69 -13.80
C SER A 131 -0.28 -5.50 -13.76
N ILE A 132 -0.72 -4.47 -13.06
CA ILE A 132 -2.13 -4.03 -12.98
C ILE A 132 -2.24 -2.69 -13.70
N SER A 133 -3.14 -2.59 -14.69
CA SER A 133 -3.43 -1.32 -15.36
C SER A 133 -4.22 -0.39 -14.44
N LEU A 134 -3.84 0.88 -14.40
CA LEU A 134 -4.64 1.93 -13.76
C LEU A 134 -5.76 2.42 -14.68
N THR A 135 -5.60 2.24 -16.01
CA THR A 135 -6.61 2.66 -16.99
C THR A 135 -7.94 1.95 -16.75
N GLY A 136 -9.02 2.71 -16.67
CA GLY A 136 -10.36 2.19 -16.39
C GLY A 136 -10.65 1.94 -14.92
N THR A 137 -9.72 2.26 -14.01
CA THR A 137 -9.94 2.21 -12.56
C THR A 137 -10.18 3.60 -11.99
N GLY A 138 -10.67 3.67 -10.77
CA GLY A 138 -10.79 4.93 -10.02
C GLY A 138 -9.44 5.64 -9.79
N SER A 139 -8.32 4.94 -9.93
CA SER A 139 -6.96 5.50 -9.78
C SER A 139 -6.39 6.10 -11.08
N ALA A 140 -7.10 6.03 -12.19
CA ALA A 140 -6.60 6.53 -13.46
C ALA A 140 -6.38 8.06 -13.44
N ASN A 141 -5.24 8.51 -13.98
CA ASN A 141 -4.90 9.93 -14.21
C ASN A 141 -5.02 10.86 -12.99
N GLY A 142 -4.93 10.33 -11.77
CA GLY A 142 -5.04 11.11 -10.55
C GLY A 142 -3.70 11.34 -9.85
N LEU A 143 -3.74 12.12 -8.76
CA LEU A 143 -2.64 12.18 -7.79
C LEU A 143 -2.65 10.89 -6.96
N ILE A 144 -1.64 10.06 -7.15
CA ILE A 144 -1.51 8.75 -6.51
C ILE A 144 -0.50 8.82 -5.37
N MET A 145 -0.83 8.20 -4.26
CA MET A 145 0.06 8.05 -3.09
C MET A 145 0.14 6.58 -2.65
N PRO A 146 1.22 6.19 -1.95
CA PRO A 146 1.29 4.90 -1.28
C PRO A 146 0.17 4.75 -0.25
N MET A 147 -0.43 3.56 -0.19
CA MET A 147 -1.46 3.20 0.78
C MET A 147 -1.16 1.82 1.38
N PHE A 148 -1.43 1.70 2.66
CA PHE A 148 -1.33 0.46 3.42
C PHE A 148 -2.59 0.33 4.26
N VAL A 149 -3.17 -0.86 4.29
CA VAL A 149 -4.37 -1.15 5.08
C VAL A 149 -4.13 -2.41 5.88
N MET A 150 -4.41 -2.38 7.16
CA MET A 150 -4.18 -3.53 8.01
C MET A 150 -5.18 -3.65 9.13
N ASN A 151 -5.23 -4.86 9.65
CA ASN A 151 -6.01 -5.26 10.81
C ASN A 151 -5.08 -6.04 11.75
N SER A 152 -4.88 -5.53 12.97
CA SER A 152 -4.02 -6.14 13.98
C SER A 152 -2.62 -6.52 13.46
N ALA A 153 -1.99 -5.63 12.70
CA ALA A 153 -0.68 -5.85 12.11
C ALA A 153 0.20 -4.60 12.18
N ASN A 154 1.51 -4.81 12.13
CA ASN A 154 2.51 -3.75 12.07
C ASN A 154 3.29 -3.85 10.76
N VAL A 155 3.60 -2.70 10.20
CA VAL A 155 4.36 -2.63 8.95
C VAL A 155 5.55 -1.72 9.05
N ILE A 156 6.56 -2.04 8.24
CA ILE A 156 7.74 -1.21 8.00
C ILE A 156 7.78 -0.89 6.51
N VAL A 157 8.06 0.36 6.19
CA VAL A 157 8.19 0.85 4.83
C VAL A 157 9.58 1.41 4.56
N ASN A 158 10.03 1.29 3.33
CA ASN A 158 11.24 1.92 2.82
C ASN A 158 10.87 2.68 1.54
N PHE A 159 10.91 4.01 1.60
CA PHE A 159 10.65 4.88 0.46
C PHE A 159 11.94 5.41 -0.20
N GLY A 160 13.08 4.72 0.01
CA GLY A 160 14.38 5.11 -0.51
C GLY A 160 15.27 5.91 0.45
N GLN A 161 14.85 6.11 1.71
CA GLN A 161 15.70 6.72 2.75
C GLN A 161 16.82 5.80 3.22
N ARG A 162 16.79 4.55 2.85
CA ARG A 162 17.85 3.54 2.98
C ARG A 162 17.92 2.72 1.69
N PRO A 163 19.03 2.03 1.41
CA PRO A 163 19.12 1.17 0.23
C PRO A 163 17.94 0.21 0.16
N PHE A 164 17.40 0.03 -1.04
CA PHE A 164 16.40 -1.01 -1.27
C PHE A 164 17.04 -2.39 -1.17
N THR A 165 16.25 -3.36 -0.74
CA THR A 165 16.69 -4.76 -0.66
C THR A 165 16.78 -5.37 -2.05
N TYR A 166 15.86 -4.97 -2.92
CA TYR A 166 15.82 -5.39 -4.31
C TYR A 166 15.82 -4.17 -5.24
N THR A 167 16.50 -4.29 -6.38
CA THR A 167 16.63 -3.27 -7.43
C THR A 167 16.42 -3.87 -8.81
#